data_f77166a341e5ddf7b98d649d077c454b
#
_entry.id   f77166a341e5ddf7b98d649d077c454b
#
_cell.length_a   1.000
_cell.length_b   1.000
_cell.length_c   1.000
_cell.angle_alpha   90.00
_cell.angle_beta   90.00
_cell.angle_gamma   90.00
#
_symmetry.space_group_name_H-M   'P 1'
#
loop_
_entity.id
_entity.type
_entity.pdbx_description
1 polymer ?
#
loop_
_entity_poly.entity_id
_entity_poly.type
_entity_poly.pdbx_seq_one_letter_code
_entity_poly.pdbx_strand_id
1 'polypeptide(L)'
;VPTVFVVSETGSHNITSALNYGDIETILPPNAQIAFSVYPTVRRIQRKLEKFTDEDYLLFIGDPTAIGIISAIAASKNNGRFKCLKWDKLEKRYIPIQVDLFPKKGEIDEFDEYI
;
A
#
# COMPACT_ATOMS: atom_id res chain seq x y z
N VAL A 1 0.04 -2.12 -17.59
CA VAL A 1 -0.95 -2.61 -16.63
C VAL A 1 -0.48 -2.26 -15.21
N PRO A 2 -1.32 -1.62 -14.38
CA PRO A 2 -0.96 -1.35 -12.99
C PRO A 2 -0.67 -2.63 -12.22
N THR A 3 0.09 -2.49 -11.14
CA THR A 3 0.39 -3.58 -10.22
C THR A 3 -0.24 -3.29 -8.87
N VAL A 4 -0.83 -4.32 -8.26
CA VAL A 4 -1.31 -4.28 -6.88
C VAL A 4 -0.26 -4.96 -6.01
N PHE A 5 0.46 -4.18 -5.21
CA PHE A 5 1.48 -4.70 -4.32
C PHE A 5 0.86 -5.07 -2.99
N VAL A 6 0.76 -6.37 -2.73
CA VAL A 6 0.22 -6.91 -1.48
C VAL A 6 1.36 -7.03 -0.47
N VAL A 7 1.15 -6.52 0.73
CA VAL A 7 2.19 -6.58 1.78
C VAL A 7 2.59 -8.03 2.04
N SER A 8 1.62 -8.88 2.34
CA SER A 8 1.85 -10.30 2.56
C SER A 8 0.55 -11.04 2.38
N GLU A 9 0.57 -12.12 1.61
CA GLU A 9 -0.61 -12.96 1.43
C GLU A 9 -0.60 -14.09 2.46
N THR A 10 -1.62 -14.15 3.29
CA THR A 10 -1.71 -15.14 4.36
C THR A 10 -2.65 -16.29 4.04
N GLY A 11 -3.34 -16.24 2.92
CA GLY A 11 -4.35 -17.23 2.56
C GLY A 11 -5.69 -17.06 3.27
N SER A 12 -5.75 -16.21 4.28
CA SER A 12 -6.99 -15.94 5.03
C SER A 12 -7.85 -14.84 4.41
N HIS A 13 -7.33 -14.15 3.40
CA HIS A 13 -8.03 -13.06 2.72
C HIS A 13 -8.24 -13.42 1.26
N ASN A 14 -9.44 -13.09 0.75
CA ASN A 14 -9.71 -13.25 -0.67
C ASN A 14 -9.24 -11.98 -1.41
N ILE A 15 -8.12 -12.10 -2.11
CA ILE A 15 -7.56 -10.98 -2.86
C ILE A 15 -7.91 -11.04 -4.35
N THR A 16 -8.72 -12.01 -4.76
CA THR A 16 -9.04 -12.19 -6.18
C THR A 16 -9.66 -10.94 -6.81
N SER A 17 -10.54 -10.26 -6.07
CA SER A 17 -11.17 -9.04 -6.58
C SER A 17 -10.20 -7.88 -6.76
N ALA A 18 -9.02 -7.93 -6.14
CA ALA A 18 -7.99 -6.93 -6.37
C ALA A 18 -7.41 -7.00 -7.79
N LEU A 19 -7.57 -8.13 -8.48
CA LEU A 19 -7.17 -8.26 -9.88
C LEU A 19 -7.89 -7.27 -10.81
N ASN A 20 -9.02 -6.75 -10.38
CA ASN A 20 -9.73 -5.71 -11.13
C ASN A 20 -8.91 -4.41 -11.25
N TYR A 21 -7.92 -4.23 -10.39
CA TYR A 21 -7.09 -3.03 -10.35
C TYR A 21 -5.70 -3.21 -10.96
N GLY A 22 -5.28 -4.43 -11.16
CA GLY A 22 -3.98 -4.72 -11.76
C GLY A 22 -3.48 -6.11 -11.42
N ASP A 23 -2.28 -6.42 -11.90
CA ASP A 23 -1.61 -7.67 -11.56
C ASP A 23 -1.18 -7.66 -10.10
N ILE A 24 -1.24 -8.80 -9.45
CA ILE A 24 -0.90 -8.88 -8.02
C ILE A 24 0.56 -9.32 -7.85
N GLU A 25 1.29 -8.57 -7.03
CA GLU A 25 2.64 -8.93 -6.63
C GLU A 25 2.76 -8.86 -5.11
N THR A 26 3.22 -9.95 -4.49
CA THR A 26 3.41 -10.01 -3.04
C THR A 26 4.81 -9.51 -2.68
N ILE A 27 4.89 -8.66 -1.66
CA ILE A 27 6.16 -8.04 -1.25
C ILE A 27 6.92 -8.94 -0.29
N LEU A 28 6.25 -9.45 0.75
CA LEU A 28 6.89 -10.24 1.81
C LEU A 28 6.28 -11.64 1.90
N PRO A 29 7.07 -12.63 2.32
CA PRO A 29 6.52 -13.96 2.59
C PRO A 29 5.55 -13.92 3.77
N PRO A 30 4.61 -14.89 3.88
CA PRO A 30 3.58 -14.88 4.91
C PRO A 30 4.10 -14.84 6.34
N ASN A 31 5.28 -15.41 6.58
CA ASN A 31 5.83 -15.56 7.94
C ASN A 31 7.07 -14.70 8.16
N ALA A 32 7.16 -13.56 7.49
CA ALA A 32 8.29 -12.66 7.68
C ALA A 32 8.36 -12.15 9.12
N GLN A 33 9.51 -12.36 9.77
CA GLN A 33 9.72 -11.94 11.16
C GLN A 33 10.48 -10.62 11.20
N ILE A 34 9.73 -9.54 11.09
CA ILE A 34 10.30 -8.20 10.93
C ILE A 34 11.12 -7.78 12.13
N ALA A 35 10.67 -8.12 13.34
CA ALA A 35 11.35 -7.72 14.59
C ALA A 35 12.80 -8.20 14.65
N PHE A 36 13.11 -9.32 14.02
CA PHE A 36 14.45 -9.90 14.01
C PHE A 36 15.23 -9.63 12.73
N SER A 37 14.61 -8.95 11.76
CA SER A 37 15.19 -8.77 10.44
C SER A 37 14.76 -7.44 9.83
N VAL A 38 14.80 -6.36 10.62
CA VAL A 38 14.29 -5.06 10.16
C VAL A 38 15.04 -4.57 8.93
N TYR A 39 16.36 -4.53 8.98
CA TYR A 39 17.16 -3.99 7.89
C TYR A 39 17.04 -4.80 6.60
N PRO A 40 17.15 -6.13 6.61
CA PRO A 40 16.92 -6.93 5.40
C PRO A 40 15.50 -6.77 4.86
N THR A 41 14.51 -6.62 5.73
CA THR A 41 13.12 -6.41 5.33
C THR A 41 12.97 -5.09 4.57
N VAL A 42 13.54 -4.00 5.10
CA VAL A 42 13.51 -2.70 4.43
C VAL A 42 14.14 -2.79 3.04
N ARG A 43 15.30 -3.47 2.93
CA ARG A 43 15.99 -3.64 1.65
C ARG A 43 15.13 -4.43 0.65
N ARG A 44 14.46 -5.48 1.12
CA ARG A 44 13.57 -6.26 0.26
C ARG A 44 12.40 -5.41 -0.25
N ILE A 45 11.80 -4.63 0.63
CA ILE A 45 10.70 -3.75 0.26
C ILE A 45 11.16 -2.72 -0.77
N GLN A 46 12.32 -2.11 -0.55
CA GLN A 46 12.88 -1.15 -1.51
C GLN A 46 13.04 -1.75 -2.90
N ARG A 47 13.55 -2.97 -2.98
CA ARG A 47 13.70 -3.67 -4.26
C ARG A 47 12.35 -3.95 -4.92
N LYS A 48 11.40 -4.42 -4.15
CA LYS A 48 10.07 -4.74 -4.67
C LYS A 48 9.34 -3.50 -5.18
N LEU A 49 9.58 -2.35 -4.57
CA LEU A 49 8.92 -1.11 -4.95
C LEU A 49 9.74 -0.26 -5.92
N GLU A 50 10.82 -0.79 -6.50
CA GLU A 50 11.63 -0.02 -7.46
C GLU A 50 10.82 0.53 -8.61
N LYS A 51 9.84 -0.22 -9.10
CA LYS A 51 9.00 0.18 -10.23
C LYS A 51 7.65 0.74 -9.82
N PHE A 52 7.44 0.96 -8.53
CA PHE A 52 6.19 1.51 -8.04
C PHE A 52 5.98 2.94 -8.56
N THR A 53 4.79 3.20 -9.09
CA THR A 53 4.41 4.51 -9.66
C THR A 53 3.04 4.94 -9.16
N ASP A 54 2.60 6.12 -9.58
CA ASP A 54 1.27 6.65 -9.29
C ASP A 54 0.13 5.78 -9.83
N GLU A 55 0.41 4.91 -10.78
CA GLU A 55 -0.61 4.04 -11.37
C GLU A 55 -0.85 2.77 -10.56
N ASP A 56 0.08 2.43 -9.67
CA ASP A 56 0.03 1.20 -8.91
C ASP A 56 -0.72 1.38 -7.61
N TYR A 57 -1.02 0.25 -6.95
CA TYR A 57 -1.78 0.23 -5.70
C TYR A 57 -1.04 -0.56 -4.64
N LEU A 58 -1.23 -0.17 -3.39
CA LEU A 58 -0.80 -0.94 -2.23
C LEU A 58 -2.01 -1.62 -1.62
N LEU A 59 -1.88 -2.86 -1.22
CA LEU A 59 -2.93 -3.61 -0.54
C LEU A 59 -2.41 -4.04 0.84
N PHE A 60 -2.98 -3.44 1.89
CA PHE A 60 -2.46 -3.55 3.25
C PHE A 60 -2.99 -4.79 3.96
N ILE A 61 -2.55 -5.95 3.50
CA ILE A 61 -2.82 -7.24 4.15
C ILE A 61 -1.49 -7.76 4.68
N GLY A 62 -1.36 -7.90 5.99
CA GLY A 62 -0.14 -8.38 6.60
C GLY A 62 0.15 -7.71 7.94
N ASP A 63 1.40 -7.81 8.37
CA ASP A 63 1.86 -7.25 9.63
C ASP A 63 1.78 -5.71 9.62
N PRO A 64 1.21 -5.08 10.67
CA PRO A 64 1.11 -3.62 10.72
C PRO A 64 2.45 -2.88 10.59
N THR A 65 3.52 -3.43 11.16
CA THR A 65 4.84 -2.80 11.05
C THR A 65 5.32 -2.81 9.59
N ALA A 66 5.10 -3.92 8.88
CA ALA A 66 5.43 -4.01 7.46
C ALA A 66 4.63 -3.01 6.64
N ILE A 67 3.34 -2.88 6.93
CA ILE A 67 2.47 -1.91 6.28
C ILE A 67 3.03 -0.49 6.45
N GLY A 68 3.44 -0.14 7.68
CA GLY A 68 4.04 1.16 7.95
C GLY A 68 5.30 1.41 7.15
N ILE A 69 6.20 0.43 7.10
CA ILE A 69 7.46 0.55 6.36
C ILE A 69 7.18 0.71 4.85
N ILE A 70 6.28 -0.10 4.32
CA ILE A 70 5.92 -0.06 2.90
C ILE A 70 5.31 1.29 2.54
N SER A 71 4.39 1.80 3.37
CA SER A 71 3.78 3.11 3.14
C SER A 71 4.81 4.23 3.15
N ALA A 72 5.76 4.19 4.08
CA ALA A 72 6.82 5.19 4.17
C ALA A 72 7.72 5.16 2.92
N ILE A 73 8.11 3.97 2.49
CA ILE A 73 8.98 3.82 1.31
C ILE A 73 8.24 4.26 0.03
N ALA A 74 7.00 3.83 -0.14
CA ALA A 74 6.20 4.22 -1.31
C ALA A 74 6.02 5.74 -1.37
N ALA A 75 5.67 6.37 -0.25
CA ALA A 75 5.50 7.81 -0.17
C ALA A 75 6.81 8.55 -0.45
N SER A 76 7.92 8.09 0.14
CA SER A 76 9.24 8.70 -0.10
C SER A 76 9.63 8.67 -1.57
N LYS A 77 9.33 7.56 -2.23
CA LYS A 77 9.67 7.38 -3.63
C LYS A 77 8.82 8.25 -4.56
N ASN A 78 7.62 8.56 -4.16
CA ASN A 78 6.61 9.15 -5.04
C ASN A 78 6.11 10.51 -4.55
N ASN A 79 6.99 11.29 -3.95
CA ASN A 79 6.69 12.66 -3.49
C ASN A 79 5.52 12.75 -2.53
N GLY A 80 5.39 11.77 -1.65
CA GLY A 80 4.34 11.73 -0.64
C GLY A 80 3.01 11.20 -1.12
N ARG A 81 2.95 10.62 -2.33
CA ARG A 81 1.70 10.11 -2.88
C ARG A 81 1.73 8.61 -3.04
N PHE A 82 0.60 7.96 -2.75
CA PHE A 82 0.36 6.57 -3.13
C PHE A 82 -1.14 6.29 -3.16
N LYS A 83 -1.52 5.28 -3.90
CA LYS A 83 -2.89 4.75 -3.87
C LYS A 83 -2.88 3.42 -3.13
N CYS A 84 -3.95 3.18 -2.38
CA CYS A 84 -4.15 1.89 -1.73
C CYS A 84 -5.57 1.40 -1.95
N LEU A 85 -5.77 0.12 -1.73
CA LEU A 85 -7.09 -0.50 -1.85
C LEU A 85 -7.58 -0.82 -0.44
N LYS A 86 -8.78 -0.37 -0.13
CA LYS A 86 -9.42 -0.64 1.15
C LYS A 86 -10.65 -1.52 0.92
N TRP A 87 -10.77 -2.60 1.70
CA TRP A 87 -11.94 -3.46 1.62
C TRP A 87 -13.14 -2.78 2.28
N ASP A 88 -14.23 -2.65 1.52
CA ASP A 88 -15.51 -2.15 2.04
C ASP A 88 -16.39 -3.35 2.39
N LYS A 89 -16.66 -3.51 3.68
CA LYS A 89 -17.46 -4.64 4.17
C LYS A 89 -18.92 -4.57 3.73
N LEU A 90 -19.46 -3.39 3.56
CA LEU A 90 -20.84 -3.21 3.17
C LEU A 90 -21.06 -3.55 1.69
N GLU A 91 -20.21 -3.02 0.84
CA GLU A 91 -20.30 -3.24 -0.60
C GLU A 91 -19.55 -4.49 -1.06
N LYS A 92 -18.76 -5.09 -0.18
CA LYS A 92 -17.97 -6.31 -0.46
C LYS A 92 -17.07 -6.14 -1.68
N ARG A 93 -16.36 -5.02 -1.73
CA ARG A 93 -15.42 -4.72 -2.80
C ARG A 93 -14.28 -3.86 -2.28
N TYR A 94 -13.19 -3.81 -3.04
CA TYR A 94 -12.11 -2.88 -2.76
C TYR A 94 -12.45 -1.50 -3.27
N ILE A 95 -12.11 -0.49 -2.47
CA ILE A 95 -12.27 0.91 -2.84
C ILE A 95 -10.88 1.52 -2.94
N PRO A 96 -10.53 2.15 -4.08
CA PRO A 96 -9.25 2.82 -4.21
C PRO A 96 -9.24 4.12 -3.41
N ILE A 97 -8.16 4.34 -2.68
CA ILE A 97 -7.95 5.55 -1.89
C ILE A 97 -6.64 6.17 -2.35
N GLN A 98 -6.68 7.45 -2.64
CA GLN A 98 -5.47 8.20 -2.95
C GLN A 98 -5.01 8.97 -1.72
N VAL A 99 -3.74 8.76 -1.34
CA VAL A 99 -3.10 9.47 -0.24
C VAL A 99 -2.09 10.45 -0.82
N ASP A 100 -2.16 11.68 -0.38
CA ASP A 100 -1.18 12.70 -0.71
C ASP A 100 -0.79 13.41 0.59
N LEU A 101 0.47 13.24 1.00
CA LEU A 101 0.98 13.83 2.24
C LEU A 101 1.28 15.33 2.10
N PHE A 102 1.38 15.81 0.87
CA PHE A 102 1.72 17.20 0.59
C PHE A 102 0.71 17.81 -0.39
N PRO A 103 -0.58 17.88 0.00
CA PRO A 103 -1.62 18.39 -0.89
C PRO A 103 -1.41 19.88 -1.18
N LYS A 104 -1.98 20.36 -2.28
CA LYS A 104 -1.91 21.76 -2.62
C LYS A 104 -2.68 22.61 -1.59
N LYS A 105 -2.27 23.87 -1.40
CA LYS A 105 -2.82 24.74 -0.39
C LYS A 105 -4.35 24.83 -0.40
N GLY A 106 -4.95 24.90 -1.58
CA GLY A 106 -6.42 24.97 -1.69
C GLY A 106 -7.11 23.70 -1.21
N GLU A 107 -6.49 22.55 -1.40
CA GLU A 107 -7.03 21.27 -0.93
C GLU A 107 -6.98 21.17 0.60
N ILE A 108 -5.94 21.71 1.23
CA ILE A 108 -5.81 21.75 2.68
C ILE A 108 -6.92 22.59 3.29
N ASP A 109 -7.17 23.77 2.74
CA ASP A 109 -8.17 24.71 3.24
C ASP A 109 -9.57 24.09 3.22
N GLU A 110 -9.87 23.27 2.22
CA GLU A 110 -11.15 22.58 2.12
C GLU A 110 -11.37 21.58 3.25
N PHE A 111 -10.33 20.89 3.67
CA PHE A 111 -10.42 19.85 4.70
C PHE A 111 -10.30 20.39 6.13
N ASP A 112 -9.72 21.55 6.33
CA ASP A 112 -9.55 22.12 7.65
C ASP A 112 -10.89 22.37 8.38
N GLU A 113 -11.98 22.53 7.64
CA GLU A 113 -13.31 22.72 8.21
C GLU A 113 -13.83 21.47 8.94
N TYR A 114 -13.26 20.31 8.68
CA TYR A 114 -13.71 19.04 9.23
C TYR A 114 -12.84 18.53 10.37
N ILE A 115 -11.80 19.25 10.71
CA ILE A 115 -10.88 18.92 11.79
C ILE A 115 -11.20 19.80 13.01
#